data_7b05e7889e442c57ac40699af00b00ac
#
_entry.id   7b05e7889e442c57ac40699af00b00ac
#
_cell.length_a   1.000
_cell.length_b   1.000
_cell.length_c   1.000
_cell.angle_alpha   90.00
_cell.angle_beta   90.00
_cell.angle_gamma   90.00
#
_symmetry.space_group_name_H-M   'P 1'
#
loop_
_entity.id
_entity.type
_entity.pdbx_description
1 polymer ?
#
loop_
_entity_poly.entity_id
_entity_poly.type
_entity_poly.pdbx_seq_one_letter_code
_entity_poly.pdbx_strand_id
1 'polypeptide(L)'
;MTFKELNITEPILKAIEEKGYTVPTPIQEKAIPVALAKKDILGCAQTGTGKTASFAIPIIQHLHLNKGEGKRSEIKALILTPTRELALQISECIEDYSKYTRIRHGVIFGGVNQRPQVDMLHKGIDILVATPGRLLDLMNQGHIRLDNIQYFVLDEADRMLDMGFIHDIKRILPKLPKEKQTLFFSATMPDTIIALTNSLLKNPVKIYVTPKSSTVDSIKQLVYFVEKKEKSLLLISILQKSEDRSVLIFSRTKHNADKIVKILGKAGIGSQAIHGNKSQAARQSALGNFKSGKTRVMVATDIASRGIDINELPLVINYDLPDVPETYVHRIGRTGRAGNAGTALTFCSQEERKLINDIQKLTGKKLNRADFAI
;
A
#
# COMPACT_ATOMS: atom_id res chain seq x y z
N MET A 1 15.04 14.80 15.83
CA MET A 1 14.66 15.78 14.81
C MET A 1 13.14 15.90 14.81
N THR A 2 12.61 17.12 14.69
CA THR A 2 11.18 17.42 14.58
C THR A 2 10.83 17.82 13.15
N PHE A 3 9.55 17.87 12.78
CA PHE A 3 9.15 18.36 11.46
C PHE A 3 9.51 19.83 11.22
N LYS A 4 9.60 20.65 12.28
CA LYS A 4 10.04 22.06 12.20
C LYS A 4 11.47 22.21 11.69
N GLU A 5 12.34 21.25 12.01
CA GLU A 5 13.74 21.24 11.59
C GLU A 5 13.94 20.80 10.13
N LEU A 6 12.87 20.33 9.45
CA LEU A 6 12.91 19.86 8.05
C LEU A 6 12.62 20.97 7.03
N ASN A 7 12.60 22.25 7.42
CA ASN A 7 12.31 23.40 6.55
C ASN A 7 10.93 23.33 5.85
N ILE A 8 9.93 22.79 6.58
CA ILE A 8 8.55 22.73 6.11
C ILE A 8 7.88 24.07 6.41
N THR A 9 7.07 24.58 5.47
CA THR A 9 6.35 25.85 5.62
C THR A 9 5.21 25.75 6.63
N GLU A 10 4.90 26.87 7.30
CA GLU A 10 3.93 26.96 8.39
C GLU A 10 2.55 26.35 8.06
N PRO A 11 1.92 26.60 6.87
CA PRO A 11 0.63 25.99 6.56
C PRO A 11 0.64 24.45 6.59
N ILE A 12 1.74 23.84 6.17
CA ILE A 12 1.89 22.38 6.13
C ILE A 12 2.24 21.86 7.53
N LEU A 13 3.10 22.55 8.27
CA LEU A 13 3.43 22.21 9.67
C LEU A 13 2.16 22.17 10.52
N LYS A 14 1.31 23.18 10.40
CA LYS A 14 0.03 23.22 11.11
C LYS A 14 -0.86 22.01 10.79
N ALA A 15 -0.92 21.61 9.51
CA ALA A 15 -1.69 20.44 9.09
C ALA A 15 -1.11 19.12 9.67
N ILE A 16 0.23 19.00 9.73
CA ILE A 16 0.94 17.85 10.32
C ILE A 16 0.69 17.76 11.83
N GLU A 17 0.76 18.90 12.54
CA GLU A 17 0.50 18.98 13.99
C GLU A 17 -0.94 18.59 14.35
N GLU A 18 -1.93 19.03 13.56
CA GLU A 18 -3.34 18.64 13.75
C GLU A 18 -3.58 17.13 13.60
N LYS A 19 -2.75 16.44 12.82
CA LYS A 19 -2.77 14.98 12.71
C LYS A 19 -2.05 14.27 13.86
N GLY A 20 -1.46 15.03 14.80
CA GLY A 20 -0.73 14.48 15.92
C GLY A 20 0.67 13.96 15.56
N TYR A 21 1.21 14.30 14.39
CA TYR A 21 2.55 13.90 14.00
C TYR A 21 3.58 14.87 14.58
N THR A 22 4.37 14.41 15.54
CA THR A 22 5.37 15.23 16.25
C THR A 22 6.79 14.95 15.79
N VAL A 23 7.09 13.70 15.45
CA VAL A 23 8.44 13.24 15.09
C VAL A 23 8.39 12.56 13.72
N PRO A 24 9.25 12.96 12.77
CA PRO A 24 9.33 12.29 11.48
C PRO A 24 9.87 10.87 11.61
N THR A 25 9.37 9.99 10.78
CA THR A 25 9.91 8.63 10.66
C THR A 25 11.28 8.65 9.97
N PRO A 26 12.11 7.59 10.08
CA PRO A 26 13.44 7.56 9.46
C PRO A 26 13.46 7.80 7.95
N ILE A 27 12.40 7.39 7.21
CA ILE A 27 12.29 7.66 5.78
C ILE A 27 11.95 9.14 5.53
N GLN A 28 11.08 9.73 6.34
CA GLN A 28 10.69 11.13 6.24
C GLN A 28 11.88 12.05 6.55
N GLU A 29 12.59 11.77 7.64
CA GLU A 29 13.80 12.52 8.06
C GLU A 29 14.84 12.60 6.95
N LYS A 30 15.07 11.48 6.25
CA LYS A 30 16.05 11.39 5.18
C LYS A 30 15.55 11.92 3.83
N ALA A 31 14.30 11.67 3.49
CA ALA A 31 13.78 11.94 2.16
C ALA A 31 13.22 13.35 1.99
N ILE A 32 12.57 13.94 3.00
CA ILE A 32 11.96 15.27 2.89
C ILE A 32 13.00 16.33 2.52
N PRO A 33 14.16 16.46 3.18
CA PRO A 33 15.16 17.48 2.81
C PRO A 33 15.70 17.29 1.38
N VAL A 34 15.91 16.04 0.96
CA VAL A 34 16.39 15.71 -0.39
C VAL A 34 15.35 16.09 -1.45
N ALA A 35 14.07 15.77 -1.19
CA ALA A 35 12.99 16.14 -2.09
C ALA A 35 12.78 17.66 -2.16
N LEU A 36 12.89 18.38 -1.03
CA LEU A 36 12.87 19.84 -0.99
C LEU A 36 14.04 20.47 -1.76
N ALA A 37 15.20 19.82 -1.79
CA ALA A 37 16.34 20.22 -2.63
C ALA A 37 16.18 19.84 -4.12
N LYS A 38 15.00 19.38 -4.55
CA LYS A 38 14.66 18.99 -5.93
C LYS A 38 15.55 17.89 -6.52
N LYS A 39 16.13 17.04 -5.68
CA LYS A 39 16.92 15.88 -6.13
C LYS A 39 16.03 14.68 -6.34
N ASP A 40 16.40 13.83 -7.29
CA ASP A 40 15.72 12.54 -7.47
C ASP A 40 16.01 11.62 -6.28
N ILE A 41 15.05 10.79 -5.93
CA ILE A 41 15.14 9.84 -4.82
C ILE A 41 14.90 8.42 -5.31
N LEU A 42 15.75 7.50 -4.87
CA LEU A 42 15.51 6.07 -4.86
C LEU A 42 15.30 5.62 -3.40
N GLY A 43 14.05 5.52 -2.98
CA GLY A 43 13.65 5.12 -1.63
C GLY A 43 13.32 3.63 -1.54
N CYS A 44 14.11 2.88 -0.77
CA CYS A 44 13.80 1.50 -0.44
C CYS A 44 13.29 1.42 1.01
N ALA A 45 11.98 1.26 1.15
CA ALA A 45 11.33 1.21 2.47
C ALA A 45 10.01 0.43 2.39
N GLN A 46 9.69 -0.32 3.44
CA GLN A 46 8.46 -1.11 3.54
C GLN A 46 7.19 -0.23 3.61
N THR A 47 6.02 -0.81 3.35
CA THR A 47 4.72 -0.17 3.56
C THR A 47 4.52 0.15 5.05
N GLY A 48 3.91 1.32 5.37
CA GLY A 48 3.68 1.76 6.75
C GLY A 48 4.86 2.48 7.40
N THR A 49 5.96 2.74 6.68
CA THR A 49 7.10 3.51 7.19
C THR A 49 6.93 5.03 7.06
N GLY A 50 5.82 5.50 6.47
CA GLY A 50 5.56 6.93 6.27
C GLY A 50 6.05 7.48 4.92
N LYS A 51 6.25 6.63 3.90
CA LYS A 51 6.67 7.04 2.55
C LYS A 51 5.80 8.12 1.93
N THR A 52 4.47 8.04 2.12
CA THR A 52 3.52 9.01 1.54
C THR A 52 3.85 10.44 1.94
N ALA A 53 4.10 10.70 3.22
CA ALA A 53 4.50 12.02 3.69
C ALA A 53 5.86 12.46 3.12
N SER A 54 6.78 11.51 2.89
CA SER A 54 8.12 11.78 2.36
C SER A 54 8.10 12.41 0.96
N PHE A 55 7.09 12.11 0.14
CA PHE A 55 6.94 12.73 -1.17
C PHE A 55 5.82 13.77 -1.23
N ALA A 56 4.71 13.58 -0.51
CA ALA A 56 3.57 14.47 -0.58
C ALA A 56 3.89 15.87 0.01
N ILE A 57 4.51 15.92 1.18
CA ILE A 57 4.87 17.18 1.87
C ILE A 57 5.77 18.08 0.99
N PRO A 58 6.90 17.61 0.45
CA PRO A 58 7.75 18.43 -0.42
C PRO A 58 7.04 18.91 -1.69
N ILE A 59 6.25 18.02 -2.33
CA ILE A 59 5.50 18.37 -3.54
C ILE A 59 4.48 19.46 -3.24
N ILE A 60 3.69 19.32 -2.18
CA ILE A 60 2.69 20.31 -1.76
C ILE A 60 3.37 21.64 -1.49
N GLN A 61 4.50 21.63 -0.76
CA GLN A 61 5.26 22.86 -0.46
C GLN A 61 5.75 23.56 -1.71
N HIS A 62 6.39 22.85 -2.61
CA HIS A 62 6.88 23.43 -3.86
C HIS A 62 5.77 24.03 -4.71
N LEU A 63 4.67 23.30 -4.84
CA LEU A 63 3.52 23.77 -5.60
C LEU A 63 2.83 24.97 -4.93
N HIS A 64 2.73 24.97 -3.60
CA HIS A 64 2.14 26.06 -2.84
C HIS A 64 2.96 27.37 -2.98
N LEU A 65 4.27 27.28 -2.82
CA LEU A 65 5.17 28.44 -2.93
C LEU A 65 5.24 29.03 -4.35
N ASN A 66 5.01 28.19 -5.38
CA ASN A 66 5.11 28.61 -6.78
C ASN A 66 3.72 28.83 -7.45
N LYS A 67 2.64 28.79 -6.69
CA LYS A 67 1.28 28.97 -7.23
C LYS A 67 0.97 30.45 -7.39
N GLY A 68 0.92 30.90 -8.64
CA GLY A 68 0.46 32.26 -8.97
C GLY A 68 -1.04 32.46 -8.69
N GLU A 69 -1.44 33.69 -8.40
CA GLU A 69 -2.85 34.04 -8.18
C GLU A 69 -3.65 33.96 -9.47
N GLY A 70 -4.90 33.45 -9.40
CA GLY A 70 -5.87 33.46 -10.49
C GLY A 70 -5.60 32.51 -11.66
N LYS A 71 -4.51 31.72 -11.65
CA LYS A 71 -4.24 30.74 -12.71
C LYS A 71 -5.03 29.46 -12.50
N ARG A 72 -5.62 28.96 -13.61
CA ARG A 72 -6.22 27.62 -13.63
C ARG A 72 -5.18 26.59 -13.23
N SER A 73 -5.55 25.66 -12.33
CA SER A 73 -4.67 24.57 -11.93
C SER A 73 -4.43 23.61 -13.10
N GLU A 74 -3.18 23.29 -13.35
CA GLU A 74 -2.71 22.31 -14.32
C GLU A 74 -2.00 21.18 -13.56
N ILE A 75 -2.06 19.96 -14.06
CA ILE A 75 -1.41 18.83 -13.42
C ILE A 75 0.11 19.02 -13.48
N LYS A 76 0.70 19.31 -12.33
CA LYS A 76 2.16 19.51 -12.16
C LYS A 76 2.84 18.35 -11.41
N ALA A 77 2.06 17.58 -10.67
CA ALA A 77 2.53 16.38 -10.00
C ALA A 77 1.69 15.18 -10.38
N LEU A 78 2.34 14.07 -10.74
CA LEU A 78 1.73 12.77 -11.00
C LEU A 78 2.28 11.74 -10.03
N ILE A 79 1.39 11.06 -9.32
CA ILE A 79 1.72 9.97 -8.40
C ILE A 79 1.08 8.70 -8.94
N LEU A 80 1.90 7.74 -9.37
CA LEU A 80 1.45 6.42 -9.80
C LEU A 80 1.55 5.42 -8.66
N THR A 81 0.50 4.62 -8.50
CA THR A 81 0.37 3.60 -7.46
C THR A 81 -0.40 2.38 -7.98
N PRO A 82 -0.10 1.16 -7.50
CA PRO A 82 -0.64 -0.07 -8.10
C PRO A 82 -2.14 -0.27 -7.87
N THR A 83 -2.70 0.22 -6.76
CA THR A 83 -4.05 -0.15 -6.35
C THR A 83 -4.93 1.07 -6.09
N ARG A 84 -6.24 0.88 -6.23
CA ARG A 84 -7.26 1.91 -5.98
C ARG A 84 -7.25 2.37 -4.53
N GLU A 85 -7.10 1.41 -3.63
CA GLU A 85 -7.09 1.64 -2.19
C GLU A 85 -5.91 2.52 -1.80
N LEU A 86 -4.72 2.21 -2.33
CA LEU A 86 -3.53 3.03 -2.06
C LEU A 86 -3.66 4.41 -2.71
N ALA A 87 -4.25 4.51 -3.91
CA ALA A 87 -4.50 5.80 -4.55
C ALA A 87 -5.42 6.69 -3.70
N LEU A 88 -6.48 6.12 -3.11
CA LEU A 88 -7.37 6.83 -2.19
C LEU A 88 -6.65 7.27 -0.92
N GLN A 89 -5.87 6.38 -0.30
CA GLN A 89 -5.10 6.71 0.91
C GLN A 89 -4.07 7.83 0.66
N ILE A 90 -3.37 7.78 -0.48
CA ILE A 90 -2.45 8.87 -0.85
C ILE A 90 -3.21 10.18 -1.05
N SER A 91 -4.39 10.13 -1.70
CA SER A 91 -5.24 11.31 -1.89
C SER A 91 -5.72 11.89 -0.56
N GLU A 92 -6.16 11.06 0.39
CA GLU A 92 -6.53 11.46 1.75
C GLU A 92 -5.34 12.11 2.50
N CYS A 93 -4.15 11.54 2.40
CA CYS A 93 -2.94 12.14 2.98
C CYS A 93 -2.62 13.50 2.37
N ILE A 94 -2.77 13.66 1.03
CA ILE A 94 -2.55 14.93 0.35
C ILE A 94 -3.58 15.96 0.80
N GLU A 95 -4.86 15.58 0.94
CA GLU A 95 -5.92 16.43 1.46
C GLU A 95 -5.57 16.95 2.86
N ASP A 96 -5.17 16.05 3.74
CA ASP A 96 -4.74 16.39 5.09
C ASP A 96 -3.59 17.39 5.10
N TYR A 97 -2.49 17.09 4.40
CA TYR A 97 -1.29 17.94 4.41
C TYR A 97 -1.47 19.26 3.65
N SER A 98 -2.38 19.33 2.70
CA SER A 98 -2.66 20.54 1.91
C SER A 98 -3.77 21.41 2.48
N LYS A 99 -4.35 21.06 3.63
CA LYS A 99 -5.54 21.70 4.25
C LYS A 99 -5.45 23.23 4.33
N TYR A 100 -4.28 23.78 4.62
CA TYR A 100 -4.04 25.22 4.73
C TYR A 100 -3.32 25.82 3.53
N THR A 101 -3.36 25.11 2.39
CA THR A 101 -2.77 25.55 1.13
C THR A 101 -3.86 25.78 0.06
N ARG A 102 -3.47 26.33 -1.08
CA ARG A 102 -4.38 26.48 -2.24
C ARG A 102 -4.24 25.30 -3.23
N ILE A 103 -3.61 24.19 -2.83
CA ILE A 103 -3.35 23.06 -3.70
C ILE A 103 -4.63 22.24 -3.93
N ARG A 104 -4.89 21.92 -5.18
CA ARG A 104 -5.99 21.04 -5.60
C ARG A 104 -5.42 19.69 -6.00
N HIS A 105 -5.99 18.63 -5.53
CA HIS A 105 -5.60 17.28 -5.92
C HIS A 105 -6.81 16.50 -6.42
N GLY A 106 -6.53 15.38 -7.07
CA GLY A 106 -7.55 14.47 -7.49
C GLY A 106 -7.01 13.05 -7.66
N VAL A 107 -7.91 12.08 -7.64
CA VAL A 107 -7.58 10.67 -7.76
C VAL A 107 -8.37 10.02 -8.90
N ILE A 108 -7.67 9.20 -9.71
CA ILE A 108 -8.29 8.41 -10.78
C ILE A 108 -7.88 6.94 -10.69
N PHE A 109 -8.85 6.06 -10.83
CA PHE A 109 -8.65 4.60 -10.84
C PHE A 109 -9.77 3.89 -11.61
N GLY A 110 -9.47 2.70 -12.09
CA GLY A 110 -10.40 1.91 -12.89
C GLY A 110 -11.50 1.22 -12.07
N GLY A 111 -12.50 0.64 -12.77
CA GLY A 111 -13.59 -0.15 -12.18
C GLY A 111 -14.67 0.65 -11.46
N VAL A 112 -14.72 1.94 -11.73
CA VAL A 112 -15.79 2.86 -11.36
C VAL A 112 -16.12 3.75 -12.55
N ASN A 113 -17.28 4.43 -12.50
CA ASN A 113 -17.67 5.40 -13.54
C ASN A 113 -16.57 6.48 -13.65
N GLN A 114 -16.15 6.77 -14.89
CA GLN A 114 -15.12 7.76 -15.15
C GLN A 114 -15.64 9.21 -15.14
N ARG A 115 -16.93 9.43 -15.35
CA ARG A 115 -17.50 10.79 -15.50
C ARG A 115 -17.15 11.72 -14.33
N PRO A 116 -17.31 11.34 -13.06
CA PRO A 116 -16.90 12.19 -11.95
C PRO A 116 -15.39 12.51 -11.95
N GLN A 117 -14.55 11.56 -12.42
CA GLN A 117 -13.11 11.76 -12.52
C GLN A 117 -12.77 12.75 -13.64
N VAL A 118 -13.43 12.65 -14.77
CA VAL A 118 -13.29 13.61 -15.89
C VAL A 118 -13.77 15.01 -15.48
N ASP A 119 -14.91 15.12 -14.81
CA ASP A 119 -15.44 16.41 -14.31
C ASP A 119 -14.45 17.07 -13.32
N MET A 120 -13.83 16.29 -12.44
CA MET A 120 -12.78 16.76 -11.53
C MET A 120 -11.55 17.28 -12.30
N LEU A 121 -11.08 16.57 -13.32
CA LEU A 121 -9.96 16.98 -14.16
C LEU A 121 -10.27 18.31 -14.90
N HIS A 122 -11.47 18.46 -15.42
CA HIS A 122 -11.91 19.69 -16.11
C HIS A 122 -11.95 20.90 -15.18
N LYS A 123 -12.21 20.73 -13.87
CA LYS A 123 -12.13 21.81 -12.87
C LYS A 123 -10.71 22.28 -12.61
N GLY A 124 -9.70 21.48 -13.02
CA GLY A 124 -8.28 21.74 -12.85
C GLY A 124 -7.77 21.30 -11.47
N ILE A 125 -6.70 20.55 -11.48
CA ILE A 125 -5.98 20.06 -10.30
C ILE A 125 -4.48 20.26 -10.47
N ASP A 126 -3.75 20.34 -9.36
CA ASP A 126 -2.29 20.49 -9.32
C ASP A 126 -1.59 19.13 -9.16
N ILE A 127 -2.20 18.23 -8.37
CA ILE A 127 -1.65 16.89 -8.07
C ILE A 127 -2.65 15.83 -8.51
N LEU A 128 -2.20 14.90 -9.34
CA LEU A 128 -2.97 13.73 -9.78
C LEU A 128 -2.41 12.46 -9.18
N VAL A 129 -3.23 11.73 -8.42
CA VAL A 129 -2.93 10.36 -7.98
C VAL A 129 -3.65 9.39 -8.91
N ALA A 130 -2.94 8.39 -9.44
CA ALA A 130 -3.50 7.54 -10.46
C ALA A 130 -3.06 6.07 -10.36
N THR A 131 -3.96 5.17 -10.78
CA THR A 131 -3.56 3.81 -11.17
C THR A 131 -3.24 3.76 -12.66
N PRO A 132 -2.21 2.99 -13.11
CA PRO A 132 -1.69 3.07 -14.48
C PRO A 132 -2.74 2.88 -15.57
N GLY A 133 -3.60 1.85 -15.47
CA GLY A 133 -4.58 1.54 -16.50
C GLY A 133 -5.61 2.66 -16.72
N ARG A 134 -6.15 3.29 -15.67
CA ARG A 134 -7.11 4.41 -15.81
C ARG A 134 -6.42 5.68 -16.31
N LEU A 135 -5.18 5.90 -15.91
CA LEU A 135 -4.43 7.04 -16.44
C LEU A 135 -4.27 6.92 -17.95
N LEU A 136 -3.82 5.78 -18.46
CA LEU A 136 -3.68 5.53 -19.91
C LEU A 136 -5.00 5.64 -20.64
N ASP A 137 -6.08 5.10 -20.07
CA ASP A 137 -7.42 5.17 -20.64
C ASP A 137 -7.85 6.64 -20.84
N LEU A 138 -7.76 7.49 -19.80
CA LEU A 138 -8.13 8.90 -19.89
C LEU A 138 -7.15 9.75 -20.73
N MET A 139 -5.87 9.37 -20.81
CA MET A 139 -4.92 9.97 -21.75
C MET A 139 -5.27 9.65 -23.20
N ASN A 140 -5.63 8.41 -23.51
CA ASN A 140 -6.05 7.99 -24.85
C ASN A 140 -7.36 8.69 -25.30
N GLN A 141 -8.25 9.00 -24.35
CA GLN A 141 -9.47 9.77 -24.59
C GLN A 141 -9.22 11.29 -24.68
N GLY A 142 -7.98 11.77 -24.45
CA GLY A 142 -7.63 13.19 -24.50
C GLY A 142 -8.01 14.02 -23.28
N HIS A 143 -8.47 13.38 -22.20
CA HIS A 143 -8.84 14.08 -20.96
C HIS A 143 -7.63 14.49 -20.10
N ILE A 144 -6.47 13.88 -20.30
CA ILE A 144 -5.24 14.13 -19.54
C ILE A 144 -4.07 14.37 -20.48
N ARG A 145 -3.34 15.45 -20.21
CA ARG A 145 -2.02 15.75 -20.79
C ARG A 145 -1.00 15.83 -19.65
N LEU A 146 0.19 15.30 -19.89
CA LEU A 146 1.27 15.23 -18.89
C LEU A 146 2.43 16.19 -19.20
N ASP A 147 2.28 17.09 -20.15
CA ASP A 147 3.34 17.97 -20.66
C ASP A 147 3.88 18.93 -19.59
N ASN A 148 3.09 19.25 -18.56
CA ASN A 148 3.42 20.20 -17.51
C ASN A 148 3.86 19.55 -16.18
N ILE A 149 4.09 18.23 -16.19
CA ILE A 149 4.54 17.50 -15.00
C ILE A 149 5.94 17.96 -14.58
N GLN A 150 6.05 18.43 -13.33
CA GLN A 150 7.29 18.82 -12.68
C GLN A 150 7.75 17.78 -11.66
N TYR A 151 6.80 17.04 -11.10
CA TYR A 151 7.04 16.03 -10.05
C TYR A 151 6.40 14.71 -10.46
N PHE A 152 7.20 13.66 -10.51
CA PHE A 152 6.73 12.32 -10.81
C PHE A 152 7.07 11.38 -9.67
N VAL A 153 6.07 10.70 -9.13
CA VAL A 153 6.23 9.70 -8.07
C VAL A 153 5.80 8.34 -8.60
N LEU A 154 6.63 7.34 -8.38
CA LEU A 154 6.30 5.94 -8.57
C LEU A 154 6.35 5.25 -7.21
N ASP A 155 5.17 4.97 -6.62
CA ASP A 155 5.09 4.34 -5.30
C ASP A 155 4.69 2.87 -5.42
N GLU A 156 5.32 2.01 -4.62
CA GLU A 156 5.19 0.56 -4.65
C GLU A 156 5.47 -0.04 -6.06
N ALA A 157 6.61 0.36 -6.65
CA ALA A 157 6.98 -0.03 -8.01
C ALA A 157 7.14 -1.54 -8.19
N ASP A 158 7.67 -2.25 -7.21
CA ASP A 158 7.75 -3.72 -7.18
C ASP A 158 6.36 -4.36 -7.29
N ARG A 159 5.38 -3.83 -6.59
CA ARG A 159 3.99 -4.31 -6.71
C ARG A 159 3.37 -4.01 -8.05
N MET A 160 3.68 -2.87 -8.65
CA MET A 160 3.23 -2.60 -10.03
C MET A 160 3.80 -3.62 -11.02
N LEU A 161 5.05 -4.04 -10.81
CA LEU A 161 5.67 -5.12 -11.58
C LEU A 161 4.91 -6.45 -11.40
N ASP A 162 4.68 -6.86 -10.15
CA ASP A 162 3.95 -8.10 -9.80
C ASP A 162 2.54 -8.15 -10.39
N MET A 163 1.90 -7.00 -10.51
CA MET A 163 0.55 -6.86 -11.07
C MET A 163 0.54 -6.70 -12.61
N GLY A 164 1.70 -6.73 -13.26
CA GLY A 164 1.84 -6.64 -14.71
C GLY A 164 1.75 -5.24 -15.29
N PHE A 165 1.72 -4.18 -14.45
CA PHE A 165 1.61 -2.80 -14.91
C PHE A 165 2.89 -2.22 -15.53
N ILE A 166 3.96 -3.01 -15.61
CA ILE A 166 5.23 -2.55 -16.21
C ILE A 166 5.05 -2.07 -17.65
N HIS A 167 4.18 -2.71 -18.42
CA HIS A 167 3.88 -2.30 -19.80
C HIS A 167 3.14 -0.97 -19.83
N ASP A 168 2.20 -0.75 -18.92
CA ASP A 168 1.46 0.51 -18.82
C ASP A 168 2.39 1.65 -18.41
N ILE A 169 3.27 1.41 -17.43
CA ILE A 169 4.29 2.38 -17.01
C ILE A 169 5.16 2.76 -18.20
N LYS A 170 5.70 1.78 -18.96
CA LYS A 170 6.53 2.04 -20.15
C LYS A 170 5.82 2.86 -21.23
N ARG A 171 4.49 2.83 -21.29
CA ARG A 171 3.68 3.65 -22.23
C ARG A 171 3.44 5.07 -21.68
N ILE A 172 3.38 5.25 -20.35
CA ILE A 172 3.20 6.55 -19.69
C ILE A 172 4.51 7.36 -19.73
N LEU A 173 5.64 6.75 -19.42
CA LEU A 173 6.92 7.42 -19.23
C LEU A 173 7.33 8.34 -20.41
N PRO A 174 7.21 7.95 -21.69
CA PRO A 174 7.55 8.82 -22.83
C PRO A 174 6.67 10.06 -22.97
N LYS A 175 5.55 10.11 -22.26
CA LYS A 175 4.60 11.25 -22.26
C LYS A 175 4.93 12.29 -21.18
N LEU A 176 5.87 11.96 -20.29
CA LEU A 176 6.36 12.87 -19.26
C LEU A 176 7.47 13.79 -19.81
N PRO A 177 7.58 15.04 -19.33
CA PRO A 177 8.71 15.90 -19.63
C PRO A 177 10.05 15.26 -19.28
N LYS A 178 11.10 15.62 -20.04
CA LYS A 178 12.46 15.18 -19.74
C LYS A 178 12.97 15.79 -18.41
N GLU A 179 12.66 17.08 -18.19
CA GLU A 179 13.03 17.80 -16.97
C GLU A 179 11.88 17.71 -15.96
N LYS A 180 12.10 16.92 -14.93
CA LYS A 180 11.20 16.74 -13.78
C LYS A 180 11.97 16.14 -12.62
N GLN A 181 11.49 16.32 -11.41
CA GLN A 181 11.96 15.57 -10.25
C GLN A 181 11.26 14.22 -10.22
N THR A 182 12.00 13.13 -10.01
CA THR A 182 11.45 11.79 -9.92
C THR A 182 11.72 11.19 -8.54
N LEU A 183 10.64 10.78 -7.85
CA LEU A 183 10.70 10.14 -6.54
C LEU A 183 10.21 8.70 -6.70
N PHE A 184 11.11 7.76 -6.58
CA PHE A 184 10.86 6.34 -6.79
C PHE A 184 10.89 5.59 -5.46
N PHE A 185 9.79 4.90 -5.12
CA PHE A 185 9.68 4.12 -3.90
C PHE A 185 9.34 2.67 -4.20
N SER A 186 10.08 1.76 -3.57
CA SER A 186 9.84 0.31 -3.66
C SER A 186 10.22 -0.37 -2.35
N ALA A 187 9.61 -1.50 -2.02
CA ALA A 187 10.01 -2.29 -0.88
C ALA A 187 11.15 -3.26 -1.24
N THR A 188 11.18 -3.72 -2.48
CA THR A 188 12.19 -4.65 -3.01
C THR A 188 12.81 -4.12 -4.29
N MET A 189 14.00 -4.61 -4.65
CA MET A 189 14.79 -4.13 -5.78
C MET A 189 15.23 -5.29 -6.70
N PRO A 190 14.29 -6.04 -7.34
CA PRO A 190 14.65 -7.04 -8.34
C PRO A 190 15.27 -6.37 -9.58
N ASP A 191 15.98 -7.12 -10.41
CA ASP A 191 16.73 -6.61 -11.57
C ASP A 191 15.86 -5.77 -12.53
N THR A 192 14.61 -6.15 -12.70
CA THR A 192 13.64 -5.39 -13.51
C THR A 192 13.33 -4.02 -12.94
N ILE A 193 13.26 -3.88 -11.62
CA ILE A 193 13.09 -2.60 -10.92
C ILE A 193 14.37 -1.78 -11.01
N ILE A 194 15.55 -2.42 -10.85
CA ILE A 194 16.84 -1.75 -11.02
C ILE A 194 16.97 -1.18 -12.44
N ALA A 195 16.63 -1.95 -13.47
CA ALA A 195 16.63 -1.49 -14.84
C ALA A 195 15.68 -0.29 -15.07
N LEU A 196 14.49 -0.33 -14.46
CA LEU A 196 13.52 0.77 -14.51
C LEU A 196 14.08 2.04 -13.84
N THR A 197 14.67 1.91 -12.65
CA THR A 197 15.27 3.06 -11.94
C THR A 197 16.39 3.72 -12.73
N ASN A 198 17.27 2.93 -13.37
CA ASN A 198 18.36 3.45 -14.20
C ASN A 198 17.86 4.24 -15.43
N SER A 199 16.67 3.91 -15.94
CA SER A 199 16.06 4.64 -17.07
C SER A 199 15.33 5.91 -16.66
N LEU A 200 14.95 6.05 -15.39
CA LEU A 200 14.06 7.09 -14.90
C LEU A 200 14.75 8.17 -14.07
N LEU A 201 15.72 7.79 -13.26
CA LEU A 201 16.31 8.64 -12.24
C LEU A 201 17.61 9.28 -12.75
N LYS A 202 17.79 10.57 -12.42
CA LYS A 202 18.99 11.34 -12.71
C LYS A 202 19.79 11.56 -11.43
N ASN A 203 20.92 10.86 -11.26
CA ASN A 203 21.80 10.96 -10.08
C ASN A 203 21.03 10.90 -8.75
N PRO A 204 20.20 9.86 -8.51
CA PRO A 204 19.31 9.83 -7.37
C PRO A 204 20.05 9.69 -6.06
N VAL A 205 19.53 10.32 -5.01
CA VAL A 205 19.93 10.03 -3.64
C VAL A 205 19.26 8.72 -3.23
N LYS A 206 20.08 7.71 -2.92
CA LYS A 206 19.60 6.39 -2.49
C LYS A 206 19.34 6.41 -0.99
N ILE A 207 18.11 6.12 -0.61
CA ILE A 207 17.66 6.09 0.79
C ILE A 207 17.17 4.70 1.11
N TYR A 208 17.93 3.99 1.91
CA TYR A 208 17.55 2.67 2.43
C TYR A 208 17.11 2.81 3.87
N VAL A 209 15.90 2.36 4.16
CA VAL A 209 15.40 2.26 5.53
C VAL A 209 15.14 0.79 5.81
N THR A 210 16.14 0.16 6.44
CA THR A 210 16.00 -1.18 6.96
C THR A 210 15.18 -1.09 8.25
N PRO A 211 14.14 -1.91 8.45
CA PRO A 211 13.47 -2.00 9.74
C PRO A 211 14.50 -2.30 10.85
N LYS A 212 14.36 -1.69 12.04
CA LYS A 212 15.24 -1.90 13.21
C LYS A 212 15.32 -3.36 13.66
N SER A 213 14.33 -4.18 13.30
CA SER A 213 14.34 -5.64 13.29
C SER A 213 13.65 -6.09 12.00
N SER A 214 14.03 -7.22 11.39
CA SER A 214 13.19 -7.76 10.32
C SER A 214 11.79 -7.95 10.94
N THR A 215 10.74 -7.47 10.28
CA THR A 215 9.35 -7.67 10.76
C THR A 215 9.07 -9.14 11.00
N VAL A 216 9.79 -10.01 10.31
CA VAL A 216 9.77 -11.46 10.48
C VAL A 216 10.28 -11.89 11.88
N ASP A 217 11.17 -11.10 12.51
CA ASP A 217 11.77 -11.45 13.81
C ASP A 217 10.86 -11.16 15.00
N SER A 218 10.00 -10.17 14.91
CA SER A 218 9.06 -9.78 15.96
C SER A 218 7.73 -10.56 15.91
N ILE A 219 7.52 -11.37 14.87
CA ILE A 219 6.26 -12.10 14.66
C ILE A 219 6.39 -13.55 15.16
N LYS A 220 5.49 -13.96 16.05
CA LYS A 220 5.32 -15.36 16.43
C LYS A 220 4.68 -16.11 15.26
N GLN A 221 5.45 -16.99 14.61
CA GLN A 221 5.00 -17.74 13.45
C GLN A 221 4.75 -19.20 13.81
N LEU A 222 3.52 -19.66 13.56
CA LEU A 222 3.10 -21.02 13.84
C LEU A 222 2.54 -21.66 12.57
N VAL A 223 2.82 -22.95 12.36
CA VAL A 223 2.27 -23.76 11.28
C VAL A 223 1.45 -24.91 11.83
N TYR A 224 0.22 -25.05 11.35
CA TYR A 224 -0.65 -26.20 11.59
C TYR A 224 -0.64 -27.10 10.35
N PHE A 225 -0.20 -28.33 10.50
CA PHE A 225 -0.34 -29.33 9.46
C PHE A 225 -1.71 -29.96 9.58
N VAL A 226 -2.58 -29.72 8.61
CA VAL A 226 -4.00 -30.06 8.67
C VAL A 226 -4.52 -30.47 7.31
N GLU A 227 -5.42 -31.46 7.26
CA GLU A 227 -6.10 -31.85 6.02
C GLU A 227 -6.94 -30.70 5.45
N LYS A 228 -6.98 -30.59 4.11
CA LYS A 228 -7.70 -29.49 3.43
C LYS A 228 -9.17 -29.37 3.88
N LYS A 229 -9.83 -30.51 4.14
CA LYS A 229 -11.23 -30.57 4.60
C LYS A 229 -11.39 -30.05 6.04
N GLU A 230 -10.34 -30.09 6.85
CA GLU A 230 -10.35 -29.74 8.28
C GLU A 230 -9.93 -28.29 8.53
N LYS A 231 -9.34 -27.58 7.52
CA LYS A 231 -8.94 -26.17 7.65
C LYS A 231 -10.07 -25.29 8.19
N SER A 232 -11.31 -25.53 7.77
CA SER A 232 -12.45 -24.74 8.21
C SER A 232 -12.81 -24.96 9.68
N LEU A 233 -12.72 -26.20 10.18
CA LEU A 233 -12.95 -26.53 11.59
C LEU A 233 -11.86 -25.90 12.46
N LEU A 234 -10.60 -26.03 12.05
CA LEU A 234 -9.47 -25.40 12.73
C LEU A 234 -9.66 -23.88 12.80
N LEU A 235 -10.05 -23.24 11.69
CA LEU A 235 -10.28 -21.79 11.66
C LEU A 235 -11.36 -21.35 12.65
N ILE A 236 -12.50 -22.04 12.67
CA ILE A 236 -13.61 -21.75 13.59
C ILE A 236 -13.12 -21.89 15.05
N SER A 237 -12.46 -23.00 15.38
CA SER A 237 -11.95 -23.26 16.73
C SER A 237 -10.98 -22.18 17.19
N ILE A 238 -10.05 -21.74 16.32
CA ILE A 238 -9.10 -20.66 16.64
C ILE A 238 -9.86 -19.35 16.89
N LEU A 239 -10.79 -18.98 16.01
CA LEU A 239 -11.52 -17.70 16.13
C LEU A 239 -12.48 -17.65 17.33
N GLN A 240 -13.02 -18.79 17.75
CA GLN A 240 -13.87 -18.90 18.94
C GLN A 240 -13.07 -18.79 20.23
N LYS A 241 -11.83 -19.32 20.24
CA LYS A 241 -10.94 -19.27 21.40
C LYS A 241 -10.13 -17.97 21.48
N SER A 242 -9.97 -17.26 20.36
CA SER A 242 -9.20 -16.02 20.30
C SER A 242 -10.04 -14.82 20.74
N GLU A 243 -9.47 -13.98 21.60
CA GLU A 243 -10.04 -12.68 22.03
C GLU A 243 -9.59 -11.53 21.12
N ASP A 244 -8.79 -11.83 20.08
CA ASP A 244 -8.26 -10.82 19.17
C ASP A 244 -9.38 -10.01 18.50
N ARG A 245 -9.31 -8.69 18.63
CA ARG A 245 -10.34 -7.78 18.10
C ARG A 245 -10.34 -7.65 16.59
N SER A 246 -9.20 -7.92 15.94
CA SER A 246 -9.05 -7.78 14.49
C SER A 246 -8.21 -8.93 13.93
N VAL A 247 -8.77 -9.70 13.01
CA VAL A 247 -8.12 -10.86 12.37
C VAL A 247 -8.17 -10.73 10.87
N LEU A 248 -7.02 -10.82 10.21
CA LEU A 248 -6.93 -10.85 8.76
C LEU A 248 -6.60 -12.27 8.30
N ILE A 249 -7.46 -12.81 7.43
CA ILE A 249 -7.33 -14.15 6.87
C ILE A 249 -6.97 -14.03 5.39
N PHE A 250 -5.92 -14.71 4.97
CA PHE A 250 -5.53 -14.78 3.57
C PHE A 250 -6.01 -16.06 2.92
N SER A 251 -6.71 -15.90 1.80
CA SER A 251 -7.14 -17.00 0.93
C SER A 251 -6.55 -16.84 -0.47
N ARG A 252 -6.17 -17.95 -1.11
CA ARG A 252 -5.56 -17.94 -2.44
C ARG A 252 -6.53 -17.46 -3.52
N THR A 253 -7.81 -17.78 -3.40
CA THR A 253 -8.81 -17.48 -4.43
C THR A 253 -10.00 -16.68 -3.90
N LYS A 254 -10.59 -15.86 -4.78
CA LYS A 254 -11.80 -15.08 -4.49
C LYS A 254 -12.98 -15.96 -4.10
N HIS A 255 -13.15 -17.12 -4.75
CA HIS A 255 -14.24 -18.05 -4.45
C HIS A 255 -14.08 -18.71 -3.08
N ASN A 256 -12.82 -19.05 -2.71
CA ASN A 256 -12.55 -19.59 -1.39
C ASN A 256 -12.74 -18.54 -0.30
N ALA A 257 -12.38 -17.27 -0.56
CA ALA A 257 -12.64 -16.16 0.37
C ALA A 257 -14.13 -16.02 0.69
N ASP A 258 -15.01 -16.04 -0.32
CA ASP A 258 -16.46 -16.01 -0.12
C ASP A 258 -16.98 -17.25 0.62
N LYS A 259 -16.42 -18.44 0.33
CA LYS A 259 -16.75 -19.69 1.03
C LYS A 259 -16.39 -19.61 2.52
N ILE A 260 -15.19 -19.08 2.85
CA ILE A 260 -14.76 -18.91 4.24
C ILE A 260 -15.74 -17.98 4.98
N VAL A 261 -16.12 -16.84 4.40
CA VAL A 261 -17.10 -15.92 5.01
C VAL A 261 -18.43 -16.61 5.28
N LYS A 262 -18.93 -17.42 4.32
CA LYS A 262 -20.18 -18.21 4.53
C LYS A 262 -20.05 -19.23 5.68
N ILE A 263 -18.90 -19.90 5.78
CA ILE A 263 -18.65 -20.88 6.85
C ILE A 263 -18.59 -20.19 8.20
N LEU A 264 -17.87 -19.06 8.30
CA LEU A 264 -17.77 -18.28 9.52
C LEU A 264 -19.13 -17.71 9.95
N GLY A 265 -19.95 -17.23 9.00
CA GLY A 265 -21.29 -16.75 9.26
C GLY A 265 -22.21 -17.85 9.84
N LYS A 266 -22.12 -19.09 9.35
CA LYS A 266 -22.85 -20.25 9.92
C LYS A 266 -22.39 -20.59 11.35
N ALA A 267 -21.15 -20.28 11.70
CA ALA A 267 -20.59 -20.45 13.05
C ALA A 267 -20.81 -19.22 13.96
N GLY A 268 -21.62 -18.24 13.54
CA GLY A 268 -21.91 -17.04 14.30
C GLY A 268 -20.77 -16.01 14.32
N ILE A 269 -19.72 -16.18 13.47
CA ILE A 269 -18.56 -15.29 13.43
C ILE A 269 -18.75 -14.25 12.31
N GLY A 270 -18.94 -12.97 12.70
CA GLY A 270 -19.06 -11.86 11.76
C GLY A 270 -17.77 -11.63 10.96
N SER A 271 -17.89 -11.73 9.63
CA SER A 271 -16.74 -11.57 8.73
C SER A 271 -17.14 -10.95 7.40
N GLN A 272 -16.20 -10.29 6.73
CA GLN A 272 -16.38 -9.73 5.39
C GLN A 272 -15.22 -10.12 4.47
N ALA A 273 -15.50 -10.28 3.16
CA ALA A 273 -14.48 -10.59 2.18
C ALA A 273 -14.08 -9.36 1.36
N ILE A 274 -12.76 -9.27 1.04
CA ILE A 274 -12.23 -8.28 0.10
C ILE A 274 -11.43 -8.99 -1.00
N HIS A 275 -11.90 -8.88 -2.24
CA HIS A 275 -11.27 -9.50 -3.43
C HIS A 275 -11.74 -8.83 -4.73
N GLY A 276 -11.10 -9.16 -5.85
CA GLY A 276 -11.30 -8.48 -7.13
C GLY A 276 -12.73 -8.51 -7.69
N ASN A 277 -13.57 -9.48 -7.30
CA ASN A 277 -14.98 -9.55 -7.74
C ASN A 277 -15.95 -8.70 -6.90
N LYS A 278 -15.50 -8.11 -5.79
CA LYS A 278 -16.32 -7.15 -5.02
C LYS A 278 -16.31 -5.79 -5.71
N SER A 279 -17.45 -5.12 -5.72
CA SER A 279 -17.52 -3.72 -6.18
C SER A 279 -16.65 -2.82 -5.32
N GLN A 280 -16.22 -1.68 -5.86
CA GLN A 280 -15.36 -0.75 -5.10
C GLN A 280 -16.05 -0.25 -3.82
N ALA A 281 -17.36 0.03 -3.89
CA ALA A 281 -18.14 0.42 -2.71
C ALA A 281 -18.15 -0.69 -1.64
N ALA A 282 -18.34 -1.95 -2.04
CA ALA A 282 -18.32 -3.08 -1.11
C ALA A 282 -16.92 -3.28 -0.48
N ARG A 283 -15.84 -3.06 -1.25
CA ARG A 283 -14.46 -3.13 -0.72
C ARG A 283 -14.17 -2.03 0.28
N GLN A 284 -14.57 -0.78 -0.03
CA GLN A 284 -14.43 0.35 0.89
C GLN A 284 -15.25 0.16 2.18
N SER A 285 -16.50 -0.33 2.04
CA SER A 285 -17.34 -0.63 3.19
C SER A 285 -16.73 -1.73 4.07
N ALA A 286 -16.25 -2.83 3.48
CA ALA A 286 -15.60 -3.91 4.22
C ALA A 286 -14.35 -3.42 4.96
N LEU A 287 -13.53 -2.61 4.29
CA LEU A 287 -12.32 -2.01 4.87
C LEU A 287 -12.66 -1.04 6.02
N GLY A 288 -13.64 -0.15 5.81
CA GLY A 288 -14.10 0.79 6.81
C GLY A 288 -14.68 0.09 8.05
N ASN A 289 -15.52 -0.95 7.84
CA ASN A 289 -16.06 -1.76 8.93
C ASN A 289 -14.97 -2.50 9.73
N PHE A 290 -13.94 -2.99 9.04
CA PHE A 290 -12.83 -3.66 9.68
C PHE A 290 -11.96 -2.69 10.48
N LYS A 291 -11.60 -1.53 9.91
CA LYS A 291 -10.81 -0.49 10.58
C LYS A 291 -11.53 0.09 11.82
N SER A 292 -12.85 0.25 11.74
CA SER A 292 -13.66 0.75 12.87
C SER A 292 -13.99 -0.32 13.93
N GLY A 293 -13.58 -1.57 13.73
CA GLY A 293 -13.88 -2.69 14.63
C GLY A 293 -15.33 -3.22 14.53
N LYS A 294 -16.16 -2.69 13.61
CA LYS A 294 -17.52 -3.17 13.37
C LYS A 294 -17.53 -4.60 12.84
N THR A 295 -16.51 -4.98 12.06
CA THR A 295 -16.28 -6.35 11.59
C THR A 295 -14.95 -6.84 12.16
N ARG A 296 -14.98 -7.92 12.94
CA ARG A 296 -13.80 -8.50 13.57
C ARG A 296 -12.88 -9.22 12.60
N VAL A 297 -13.43 -9.90 11.62
CA VAL A 297 -12.68 -10.79 10.73
C VAL A 297 -12.79 -10.32 9.29
N MET A 298 -11.64 -10.09 8.64
CA MET A 298 -11.59 -9.82 7.21
C MET A 298 -10.89 -10.96 6.48
N VAL A 299 -11.50 -11.45 5.39
CA VAL A 299 -10.94 -12.47 4.50
C VAL A 299 -10.51 -11.81 3.20
N ALA A 300 -9.22 -11.87 2.87
CA ALA A 300 -8.64 -11.17 1.73
C ALA A 300 -7.90 -12.11 0.77
N THR A 301 -7.89 -11.77 -0.51
CA THR A 301 -6.91 -12.31 -1.47
C THR A 301 -5.69 -11.40 -1.54
N ASP A 302 -4.53 -11.92 -1.95
CA ASP A 302 -3.28 -11.17 -2.03
C ASP A 302 -3.43 -9.87 -2.84
N ILE A 303 -4.03 -9.96 -4.03
CA ILE A 303 -4.22 -8.79 -4.91
C ILE A 303 -5.07 -7.71 -4.23
N ALA A 304 -6.10 -8.11 -3.50
CA ALA A 304 -7.02 -7.17 -2.87
C ALA A 304 -6.51 -6.60 -1.55
N SER A 305 -5.60 -7.30 -0.87
CA SER A 305 -4.96 -6.84 0.37
C SER A 305 -3.71 -5.99 0.12
N ARG A 306 -3.19 -6.01 -1.10
CA ARG A 306 -2.09 -5.14 -1.51
C ARG A 306 -2.57 -3.69 -1.55
N GLY A 307 -1.79 -2.78 -0.98
CA GLY A 307 -2.14 -1.36 -0.92
C GLY A 307 -3.18 -0.98 0.13
N ILE A 308 -3.68 -1.93 0.93
CA ILE A 308 -4.54 -1.62 2.07
C ILE A 308 -3.65 -1.30 3.27
N ASP A 309 -3.86 -0.12 3.86
CA ASP A 309 -3.26 0.25 5.14
C ASP A 309 -4.04 -0.42 6.29
N ILE A 310 -3.69 -1.66 6.52
CA ILE A 310 -4.08 -2.45 7.68
C ILE A 310 -2.78 -2.99 8.26
N ASN A 311 -2.37 -2.43 9.36
CA ASN A 311 -1.13 -2.77 10.05
C ASN A 311 -1.42 -2.98 11.53
N GLU A 312 -0.45 -3.50 12.26
CA GLU A 312 -0.51 -3.71 13.71
C GLU A 312 -1.64 -4.65 14.16
N LEU A 313 -2.02 -5.57 13.27
CA LEU A 313 -3.01 -6.57 13.63
C LEU A 313 -2.44 -7.54 14.67
N PRO A 314 -3.23 -7.94 15.67
CA PRO A 314 -2.80 -8.96 16.63
C PRO A 314 -2.64 -10.33 15.97
N LEU A 315 -3.46 -10.65 14.98
CA LEU A 315 -3.50 -11.96 14.35
C LEU A 315 -3.65 -11.90 12.84
N VAL A 316 -2.77 -12.62 12.14
CA VAL A 316 -2.87 -12.91 10.70
C VAL A 316 -2.95 -14.42 10.50
N ILE A 317 -3.87 -14.88 9.65
CA ILE A 317 -4.02 -16.31 9.33
C ILE A 317 -3.82 -16.52 7.82
N ASN A 318 -2.82 -17.30 7.45
CA ASN A 318 -2.68 -17.85 6.11
C ASN A 318 -3.53 -19.13 6.00
N TYR A 319 -4.81 -18.99 5.62
CA TYR A 319 -5.70 -20.13 5.40
C TYR A 319 -5.23 -20.99 4.22
N ASP A 320 -4.76 -20.34 3.17
CA ASP A 320 -4.01 -20.95 2.07
C ASP A 320 -2.62 -20.33 2.01
N LEU A 321 -1.60 -21.16 1.79
CA LEU A 321 -0.25 -20.68 1.53
C LEU A 321 -0.18 -19.92 0.20
N PRO A 322 0.61 -18.86 0.10
CA PRO A 322 0.87 -18.18 -1.16
C PRO A 322 1.78 -19.04 -2.05
N ASP A 323 1.64 -18.90 -3.37
CA ASP A 323 2.47 -19.62 -4.34
C ASP A 323 3.90 -19.05 -4.40
N VAL A 324 4.10 -17.80 -3.98
CA VAL A 324 5.37 -17.08 -3.98
C VAL A 324 5.79 -16.77 -2.54
N PRO A 325 7.00 -17.20 -2.11
CA PRO A 325 7.46 -17.02 -0.73
C PRO A 325 7.50 -15.57 -0.23
N GLU A 326 7.84 -14.61 -1.10
CA GLU A 326 7.86 -13.18 -0.78
C GLU A 326 6.47 -12.67 -0.38
N THR A 327 5.41 -13.24 -0.97
CA THR A 327 4.03 -12.90 -0.61
C THR A 327 3.71 -13.29 0.84
N TYR A 328 4.30 -14.39 1.34
CA TYR A 328 4.17 -14.77 2.74
C TYR A 328 4.68 -13.67 3.68
N VAL A 329 5.86 -13.12 3.38
CA VAL A 329 6.46 -12.04 4.18
C VAL A 329 5.57 -10.79 4.15
N HIS A 330 5.00 -10.44 2.99
CA HIS A 330 4.05 -9.32 2.86
C HIS A 330 2.75 -9.53 3.64
N ARG A 331 2.25 -10.77 3.73
CA ARG A 331 1.05 -11.11 4.50
C ARG A 331 1.30 -10.99 5.99
N ILE A 332 2.34 -11.64 6.51
CA ILE A 332 2.66 -11.61 7.94
C ILE A 332 3.10 -10.22 8.39
N GLY A 333 3.71 -9.42 7.52
CA GLY A 333 4.03 -8.02 7.78
C GLY A 333 2.81 -7.11 8.00
N ARG A 334 1.58 -7.63 8.10
CA ARG A 334 0.39 -6.93 8.61
C ARG A 334 0.26 -7.00 10.12
N THR A 335 1.07 -7.80 10.78
CA THR A 335 1.19 -7.92 12.23
C THR A 335 2.62 -7.61 12.69
N GLY A 336 2.88 -7.50 13.98
CA GLY A 336 4.22 -7.38 14.56
C GLY A 336 4.97 -6.09 14.21
N ARG A 337 4.28 -4.94 14.11
CA ARG A 337 4.89 -3.63 13.82
C ARG A 337 4.93 -2.73 15.04
N ALA A 338 5.76 -1.67 14.96
CA ALA A 338 5.90 -0.62 15.99
C ALA A 338 6.23 -1.13 17.41
N GLY A 339 6.90 -2.29 17.53
CA GLY A 339 7.26 -2.86 18.84
C GLY A 339 6.19 -3.74 19.46
N ASN A 340 5.01 -3.88 18.83
CA ASN A 340 3.96 -4.78 19.27
C ASN A 340 4.24 -6.22 18.79
N ALA A 341 4.07 -7.19 19.68
CA ALA A 341 4.13 -8.61 19.32
C ALA A 341 2.91 -8.97 18.48
N GLY A 342 3.13 -9.69 17.40
CA GLY A 342 2.07 -10.17 16.52
C GLY A 342 2.14 -11.67 16.28
N THR A 343 1.03 -12.28 15.93
CA THR A 343 0.95 -13.71 15.64
C THR A 343 0.54 -13.97 14.20
N ALA A 344 1.27 -14.85 13.52
CA ALA A 344 0.94 -15.36 12.21
C ALA A 344 0.71 -16.87 12.27
N LEU A 345 -0.49 -17.30 11.94
CA LEU A 345 -0.84 -18.72 11.85
C LEU A 345 -0.89 -19.15 10.40
N THR A 346 -0.38 -20.32 10.09
CA THR A 346 -0.34 -20.85 8.72
C THR A 346 -0.93 -22.25 8.68
N PHE A 347 -1.94 -22.49 7.85
CA PHE A 347 -2.54 -23.80 7.64
C PHE A 347 -1.89 -24.44 6.42
N CYS A 348 -1.26 -25.56 6.62
CA CYS A 348 -0.51 -26.28 5.61
C CYS A 348 -1.11 -27.66 5.38
N SER A 349 -1.69 -27.87 4.18
CA SER A 349 -2.10 -29.19 3.76
C SER A 349 -0.90 -30.02 3.27
N GLN A 350 -1.10 -31.31 3.09
CA GLN A 350 -0.04 -32.20 2.60
C GLN A 350 0.55 -31.74 1.26
N GLU A 351 -0.28 -31.23 0.36
CA GLU A 351 0.09 -30.72 -0.96
C GLU A 351 0.95 -29.43 -0.89
N GLU A 352 0.79 -28.64 0.19
CA GLU A 352 1.44 -27.34 0.37
C GLU A 352 2.78 -27.40 1.10
N ARG A 353 3.25 -28.59 1.53
CA ARG A 353 4.49 -28.75 2.34
C ARG A 353 5.73 -28.18 1.65
N LYS A 354 5.81 -28.28 0.31
CA LYS A 354 6.94 -27.71 -0.44
C LYS A 354 7.02 -26.20 -0.26
N LEU A 355 5.88 -25.49 -0.26
CA LEU A 355 5.82 -24.05 -0.08
C LEU A 355 6.36 -23.61 1.29
N ILE A 356 6.15 -24.42 2.35
CA ILE A 356 6.72 -24.15 3.67
C ILE A 356 8.26 -24.18 3.62
N ASN A 357 8.85 -25.14 2.91
CA ASN A 357 10.29 -25.23 2.78
C ASN A 357 10.88 -24.02 2.06
N ASP A 358 10.22 -23.56 1.00
CA ASP A 358 10.62 -22.39 0.23
C ASP A 358 10.52 -21.10 1.08
N ILE A 359 9.46 -20.96 1.87
CA ILE A 359 9.28 -19.86 2.82
C ILE A 359 10.37 -19.87 3.89
N GLN A 360 10.67 -21.04 4.48
CA GLN A 360 11.72 -21.16 5.51
C GLN A 360 13.11 -20.84 4.94
N LYS A 361 13.38 -21.23 3.69
CA LYS A 361 14.60 -20.89 2.98
C LYS A 361 14.74 -19.39 2.77
N LEU A 362 13.66 -18.71 2.34
CA LEU A 362 13.65 -17.27 2.11
C LEU A 362 13.82 -16.49 3.42
N THR A 363 13.10 -16.89 4.48
CA THR A 363 13.08 -16.17 5.75
C THR A 363 14.26 -16.51 6.68
N GLY A 364 14.99 -17.57 6.37
CA GLY A 364 16.06 -18.10 7.23
C GLY A 364 15.55 -18.67 8.55
N LYS A 365 14.24 -18.84 8.73
CA LYS A 365 13.60 -19.26 9.98
C LYS A 365 12.79 -20.54 9.79
N LYS A 366 12.85 -21.42 10.80
CA LYS A 366 11.91 -22.54 10.91
C LYS A 366 10.59 -22.03 11.49
N LEU A 367 9.47 -22.43 10.89
CA LEU A 367 8.15 -22.21 11.44
C LEU A 367 7.88 -23.20 12.56
N ASN A 368 7.46 -22.70 13.71
CA ASN A 368 7.14 -23.56 14.85
C ASN A 368 5.86 -24.35 14.58
N ARG A 369 5.91 -25.66 14.73
CA ARG A 369 4.72 -26.50 14.61
C ARG A 369 3.78 -26.24 15.78
N ALA A 370 2.51 -26.09 15.49
CA ALA A 370 1.43 -26.10 16.47
C ALA A 370 0.54 -27.31 16.22
N ASP A 371 0.11 -27.94 17.28
CA ASP A 371 -0.78 -29.09 17.21
C ASP A 371 -2.23 -28.63 17.36
N PHE A 372 -3.11 -29.25 16.58
CA PHE A 372 -4.54 -29.08 16.68
C PHE A 372 -5.16 -30.42 17.10
N ALA A 373 -5.65 -30.45 18.33
CA ALA A 373 -6.52 -31.54 18.78
C ALA A 373 -7.95 -31.20 18.40
N ILE A 374 -8.57 -32.06 17.61
CA ILE A 374 -9.98 -31.99 17.23
C ILE A 374 -10.84 -32.35 18.45
#